data_c6d84d500b3fb0b44c24ffad2c1df825
#
_entry.id   c6d84d500b3fb0b44c24ffad2c1df825
#
_cell.length_a   1.000
_cell.length_b   1.000
_cell.length_c   1.000
_cell.angle_alpha   90.00
_cell.angle_beta   90.00
_cell.angle_gamma   90.00
#
_symmetry.space_group_name_H-M   'P 1'
#
loop_
_entity.id
_entity.type
_entity.pdbx_description
1 polymer ?
#
loop_
_entity_poly.entity_id
_entity_poly.type
_entity_poly.pdbx_seq_one_letter_code
_entity_poly.pdbx_strand_id
1 'polypeptide(L)'
;MKRLLILCVLLGILLSACGSVTPASGVVTLRLAVIPVIDTLPMFVAEAETLFEKHGVKVEFVPVASAAERDQILQANQADGTLNETLADMFFNKEKIQLQAVRYGHMATEGSGHFFILASGKSGISDINGLKGVEIGISQGTIIAYVTTRLLEAQGFTAEEIKTISVPKIPDRMALLASGELKAGVMPDPLAALAVQQGAKIILDDTSNPKLGASVISFRKEVIDAHPEAIRGFLAAIEEAVGLINSDPSKYSGLLAEKKIVPQPLIGKYVIPKFPTAGVPSEAEWNDVLAWAKATGLLNTDVAYKDSVNPAFMP
;
A
#
# COMPACT_ATOMS: atom_id res chain seq x y z
N MET A 1 4.70 -70.79 -25.14
CA MET A 1 3.97 -70.40 -23.93
C MET A 1 4.87 -69.72 -22.91
N LYS A 2 6.07 -70.20 -22.58
CA LYS A 2 6.99 -69.58 -21.59
C LYS A 2 7.48 -68.17 -21.96
N ARG A 3 7.69 -67.86 -23.24
CA ARG A 3 8.15 -66.51 -23.68
C ARG A 3 7.04 -65.46 -23.66
N LEU A 4 5.78 -65.85 -23.76
CA LEU A 4 4.63 -64.94 -23.67
C LEU A 4 4.33 -64.51 -22.26
N LEU A 5 4.57 -65.43 -21.26
CA LEU A 5 4.40 -65.13 -19.85
C LEU A 5 5.44 -64.12 -19.31
N ILE A 6 6.68 -64.20 -19.84
CA ILE A 6 7.76 -63.28 -19.42
C ILE A 6 7.49 -61.84 -19.94
N LEU A 7 6.87 -61.70 -21.12
CA LEU A 7 6.51 -60.40 -21.69
C LEU A 7 5.39 -59.70 -20.89
N CYS A 8 4.42 -60.44 -20.38
CA CYS A 8 3.34 -59.91 -19.55
C CYS A 8 3.81 -59.50 -18.15
N VAL A 9 4.82 -60.17 -17.56
CA VAL A 9 5.39 -59.79 -16.26
C VAL A 9 6.26 -58.51 -16.38
N LEU A 10 6.98 -58.35 -17.50
CA LEU A 10 7.75 -57.12 -17.74
C LEU A 10 6.88 -55.90 -18.04
N LEU A 11 5.69 -56.08 -18.65
CA LEU A 11 4.75 -54.98 -18.91
C LEU A 11 4.00 -54.55 -17.65
N GLY A 12 3.82 -55.44 -16.66
CA GLY A 12 3.19 -55.16 -15.37
C GLY A 12 4.07 -54.30 -14.43
N ILE A 13 5.41 -54.35 -14.55
CA ILE A 13 6.33 -53.60 -13.74
C ILE A 13 6.48 -52.13 -14.17
N LEU A 14 6.16 -51.83 -15.45
CA LEU A 14 6.22 -50.46 -16.00
C LEU A 14 5.02 -49.59 -15.64
N LEU A 15 3.92 -50.14 -15.12
CA LEU A 15 2.72 -49.39 -14.71
C LEU A 15 2.71 -48.96 -13.23
N SER A 16 3.66 -49.42 -12.42
CA SER A 16 3.73 -49.08 -10.99
C SER A 16 4.58 -47.84 -10.69
N ALA A 17 5.07 -47.12 -11.72
CA ALA A 17 5.91 -45.93 -11.57
C ALA A 17 5.14 -44.61 -11.69
N CYS A 18 3.80 -44.59 -11.46
CA CYS A 18 3.07 -43.38 -11.10
C CYS A 18 3.34 -43.06 -9.62
N GLY A 19 4.59 -42.76 -9.31
CA GLY A 19 4.92 -42.10 -8.07
C GLY A 19 4.16 -40.78 -8.02
N SER A 20 3.31 -40.63 -7.02
CA SER A 20 2.75 -39.34 -6.64
C SER A 20 3.92 -38.34 -6.59
N VAL A 21 3.97 -37.40 -7.54
CA VAL A 21 4.84 -36.24 -7.43
C VAL A 21 4.30 -35.46 -6.24
N THR A 22 4.81 -35.78 -5.04
CA THR A 22 4.63 -34.90 -3.89
C THR A 22 5.24 -33.58 -4.33
N PRO A 23 4.48 -32.47 -4.37
CA PRO A 23 5.09 -31.17 -4.65
C PRO A 23 6.21 -31.01 -3.64
N ALA A 24 7.40 -30.70 -4.12
CA ALA A 24 8.52 -30.38 -3.25
C ALA A 24 8.02 -29.30 -2.28
N SER A 25 7.95 -29.63 -0.99
CA SER A 25 7.57 -28.70 0.08
C SER A 25 8.73 -27.72 0.32
N GLY A 26 9.11 -27.00 -0.70
CA GLY A 26 10.02 -25.87 -0.58
C GLY A 26 9.24 -24.69 -0.01
N VAL A 27 9.82 -24.01 0.96
CA VAL A 27 9.25 -22.76 1.48
C VAL A 27 9.11 -21.78 0.31
N VAL A 28 7.89 -21.29 0.09
CA VAL A 28 7.59 -20.32 -0.98
C VAL A 28 8.26 -18.98 -0.67
N THR A 29 8.91 -18.39 -1.66
CA THR A 29 9.45 -17.02 -1.56
C THR A 29 8.49 -16.07 -2.26
N LEU A 30 8.01 -15.05 -1.54
CA LEU A 30 7.18 -13.97 -2.05
C LEU A 30 8.04 -12.72 -2.24
N ARG A 31 8.04 -12.16 -3.45
CA ARG A 31 8.75 -10.91 -3.77
C ARG A 31 7.76 -9.75 -3.69
N LEU A 32 8.05 -8.77 -2.84
CA LEU A 32 7.18 -7.61 -2.65
C LEU A 32 7.87 -6.32 -3.11
N ALA A 33 7.26 -5.62 -4.07
CA ALA A 33 7.68 -4.29 -4.47
C ALA A 33 7.20 -3.28 -3.42
N VAL A 34 8.14 -2.60 -2.75
CA VAL A 34 7.84 -1.72 -1.62
C VAL A 34 8.55 -0.37 -1.75
N ILE A 35 7.81 0.71 -1.50
CA ILE A 35 8.38 2.03 -1.29
C ILE A 35 8.69 2.15 0.21
N PRO A 36 9.89 2.60 0.62
CA PRO A 36 10.21 2.76 2.04
C PRO A 36 9.45 3.95 2.64
N VAL A 37 8.24 3.71 3.12
CA VAL A 37 7.33 4.65 3.80
C VAL A 37 6.84 4.00 5.09
N ILE A 38 6.20 4.77 5.97
CA ILE A 38 5.76 4.27 7.28
C ILE A 38 4.86 3.05 7.17
N ASP A 39 4.05 2.98 6.12
CA ASP A 39 3.14 1.87 5.82
C ASP A 39 3.85 0.50 5.74
N THR A 40 5.12 0.48 5.36
CA THR A 40 5.91 -0.75 5.25
C THR A 40 6.57 -1.19 6.54
N LEU A 41 6.47 -0.41 7.62
CA LEU A 41 7.10 -0.76 8.89
C LEU A 41 6.69 -2.16 9.41
N PRO A 42 5.41 -2.59 9.36
CA PRO A 42 5.05 -3.94 9.79
C PRO A 42 5.76 -5.05 9.00
N MET A 43 6.04 -4.84 7.72
CA MET A 43 6.78 -5.79 6.89
C MET A 43 8.25 -5.90 7.36
N PHE A 44 8.89 -4.77 7.66
CA PHE A 44 10.27 -4.77 8.15
C PHE A 44 10.38 -5.26 9.60
N VAL A 45 9.35 -5.06 10.42
CA VAL A 45 9.30 -5.67 11.75
C VAL A 45 9.13 -7.18 11.64
N ALA A 46 8.26 -7.68 10.75
CA ALA A 46 8.12 -9.11 10.50
C ALA A 46 9.44 -9.76 10.02
N GLU A 47 10.21 -9.07 9.20
CA GLU A 47 11.55 -9.50 8.78
C GLU A 47 12.52 -9.51 9.97
N ALA A 48 12.61 -8.42 10.73
CA ALA A 48 13.55 -8.28 11.85
C ALA A 48 13.29 -9.28 13.00
N GLU A 49 12.01 -9.61 13.24
CA GLU A 49 11.59 -10.58 14.26
C GLU A 49 11.47 -12.02 13.70
N THR A 50 11.92 -12.28 12.45
CA THR A 50 11.87 -13.59 11.77
C THR A 50 10.48 -14.22 11.71
N LEU A 51 9.43 -13.37 11.64
CA LEU A 51 8.04 -13.84 11.68
C LEU A 51 7.63 -14.52 10.36
N PHE A 52 8.21 -14.12 9.24
CA PHE A 52 7.91 -14.77 7.96
C PHE A 52 8.34 -16.24 7.97
N GLU A 53 9.55 -16.54 8.45
CA GLU A 53 10.04 -17.91 8.59
C GLU A 53 9.22 -18.70 9.62
N LYS A 54 8.85 -18.05 10.72
CA LYS A 54 7.97 -18.65 11.76
C LYS A 54 6.63 -19.08 11.17
N HIS A 55 6.09 -18.32 10.22
CA HIS A 55 4.83 -18.60 9.54
C HIS A 55 5.00 -19.33 8.19
N GLY A 56 6.18 -19.92 7.94
CA GLY A 56 6.41 -20.85 6.83
C GLY A 56 6.53 -20.20 5.44
N VAL A 57 6.85 -18.93 5.36
CA VAL A 57 7.05 -18.19 4.11
C VAL A 57 8.41 -17.46 4.12
N LYS A 58 9.00 -17.26 2.96
CA LYS A 58 10.12 -16.35 2.77
C LYS A 58 9.63 -15.10 2.05
N VAL A 59 10.20 -13.95 2.41
CA VAL A 59 9.88 -12.68 1.78
C VAL A 59 11.16 -12.02 1.29
N GLU A 60 11.12 -11.52 0.06
CA GLU A 60 12.17 -10.69 -0.53
C GLU A 60 11.56 -9.34 -0.88
N PHE A 61 12.11 -8.27 -0.31
CA PHE A 61 11.68 -6.92 -0.64
C PHE A 61 12.43 -6.41 -1.87
N VAL A 62 11.67 -5.92 -2.85
CA VAL A 62 12.16 -5.23 -4.05
C VAL A 62 11.94 -3.75 -3.83
N PRO A 63 12.95 -2.98 -3.38
CA PRO A 63 12.79 -1.57 -3.10
C PRO A 63 12.59 -0.78 -4.39
N VAL A 64 11.61 0.12 -4.38
CA VAL A 64 11.28 1.02 -5.49
C VAL A 64 11.18 2.45 -5.00
N ALA A 65 11.47 3.42 -5.88
CA ALA A 65 11.49 4.84 -5.53
C ALA A 65 10.14 5.56 -5.77
N SER A 66 9.21 4.93 -6.50
CA SER A 66 7.93 5.54 -6.88
C SER A 66 6.85 4.52 -7.17
N ALA A 67 5.58 4.96 -7.11
CA ALA A 67 4.44 4.15 -7.52
C ALA A 67 4.54 3.68 -8.99
N ALA A 68 5.03 4.55 -9.88
CA ALA A 68 5.21 4.19 -11.29
C ALA A 68 6.23 3.05 -11.48
N GLU A 69 7.35 3.09 -10.76
CA GLU A 69 8.35 2.02 -10.79
C GLU A 69 7.79 0.73 -10.18
N ARG A 70 7.08 0.82 -9.05
CA ARG A 70 6.36 -0.29 -8.43
C ARG A 70 5.44 -1.00 -9.43
N ASP A 71 4.62 -0.22 -10.12
CA ASP A 71 3.64 -0.74 -11.06
C ASP A 71 4.31 -1.37 -12.29
N GLN A 72 5.44 -0.81 -12.77
CA GLN A 72 6.24 -1.41 -13.83
C GLN A 72 6.83 -2.77 -13.43
N ILE A 73 7.36 -2.89 -12.22
CA ILE A 73 7.90 -4.16 -11.68
C ILE A 73 6.79 -5.22 -11.55
N LEU A 74 5.61 -4.83 -11.08
CA LEU A 74 4.44 -5.71 -11.01
C LEU A 74 4.00 -6.16 -12.41
N GLN A 75 3.89 -5.24 -13.37
CA GLN A 75 3.53 -5.55 -14.77
C GLN A 75 4.54 -6.48 -15.44
N ALA A 76 5.82 -6.33 -15.10
CA ALA A 76 6.90 -7.17 -15.61
C ALA A 76 7.01 -8.54 -14.90
N ASN A 77 6.11 -8.86 -13.97
CA ASN A 77 6.13 -10.09 -13.17
C ASN A 77 7.40 -10.25 -12.30
N GLN A 78 8.04 -9.13 -11.94
CA GLN A 78 9.26 -9.12 -11.11
C GLN A 78 8.95 -9.04 -9.61
N ALA A 79 7.68 -8.79 -9.25
CA ALA A 79 7.17 -8.90 -7.90
C ALA A 79 5.85 -9.67 -7.89
N ASP A 80 5.57 -10.32 -6.78
CA ASP A 80 4.41 -11.18 -6.54
C ASP A 80 3.30 -10.42 -5.81
N GLY A 81 3.67 -9.38 -5.08
CA GLY A 81 2.77 -8.50 -4.34
C GLY A 81 3.39 -7.13 -4.07
N THR A 82 2.62 -6.30 -3.42
CA THR A 82 3.01 -4.92 -3.12
C THR A 82 2.19 -4.35 -1.97
N LEU A 83 2.64 -3.19 -1.48
CA LEU A 83 1.82 -2.25 -0.74
C LEU A 83 1.47 -1.10 -1.69
N ASN A 84 0.18 -0.89 -1.90
CA ASN A 84 -0.37 0.11 -2.82
C ASN A 84 -1.70 0.69 -2.28
N GLU A 85 -2.54 1.20 -3.15
CA GLU A 85 -3.85 1.74 -2.82
C GLU A 85 -4.92 1.19 -3.76
N THR A 86 -6.20 1.21 -3.34
CA THR A 86 -7.33 0.66 -4.10
C THR A 86 -7.43 1.20 -5.53
N LEU A 87 -7.08 2.47 -5.75
CA LEU A 87 -7.07 3.06 -7.10
C LEU A 87 -6.03 2.39 -8.02
N ALA A 88 -4.86 2.02 -7.49
CA ALA A 88 -3.85 1.30 -8.26
C ALA A 88 -4.35 -0.11 -8.64
N ASP A 89 -5.00 -0.84 -7.71
CA ASP A 89 -5.61 -2.13 -8.03
C ASP A 89 -6.67 -2.01 -9.13
N MET A 90 -7.47 -0.94 -9.13
CA MET A 90 -8.45 -0.67 -10.19
C MET A 90 -7.78 -0.48 -11.56
N PHE A 91 -6.64 0.21 -11.63
CA PHE A 91 -5.90 0.37 -12.88
C PHE A 91 -5.35 -0.96 -13.41
N PHE A 92 -4.86 -1.84 -12.53
CA PHE A 92 -4.44 -3.19 -12.90
C PHE A 92 -5.61 -4.04 -13.38
N ASN A 93 -6.77 -3.90 -12.74
CA ASN A 93 -7.93 -4.76 -12.94
C ASN A 93 -8.91 -4.28 -14.02
N LYS A 94 -8.67 -3.16 -14.68
CA LYS A 94 -9.59 -2.53 -15.64
C LYS A 94 -9.95 -3.41 -16.85
N GLU A 95 -9.10 -4.33 -17.25
CA GLU A 95 -9.32 -5.24 -18.38
C GLU A 95 -9.53 -6.68 -17.92
N LYS A 96 -8.71 -7.13 -16.99
CA LYS A 96 -8.80 -8.46 -16.34
C LYS A 96 -8.26 -8.34 -14.92
N ILE A 97 -8.72 -9.22 -14.04
CA ILE A 97 -8.25 -9.22 -12.65
C ILE A 97 -6.80 -9.69 -12.60
N GLN A 98 -5.92 -8.82 -12.16
CA GLN A 98 -4.48 -9.05 -12.04
C GLN A 98 -4.01 -8.98 -10.59
N LEU A 99 -4.57 -8.06 -9.78
CA LEU A 99 -4.26 -7.87 -8.37
C LEU A 99 -5.50 -8.08 -7.50
N GLN A 100 -5.29 -8.55 -6.29
CA GLN A 100 -6.32 -8.58 -5.27
C GLN A 100 -5.78 -7.99 -3.96
N ALA A 101 -6.49 -6.99 -3.42
CA ALA A 101 -6.24 -6.49 -2.07
C ALA A 101 -6.67 -7.55 -1.06
N VAL A 102 -5.76 -7.92 -0.16
CA VAL A 102 -5.98 -8.97 0.84
C VAL A 102 -5.96 -8.45 2.28
N ARG A 103 -5.50 -7.21 2.49
CA ARG A 103 -5.42 -6.58 3.82
C ARG A 103 -5.20 -5.08 3.69
N TYR A 104 -5.69 -4.29 4.66
CA TYR A 104 -5.19 -2.92 4.83
C TYR A 104 -3.70 -2.92 5.19
N GLY A 105 -2.94 -2.00 4.63
CA GLY A 105 -1.55 -1.71 5.01
C GLY A 105 -1.50 -0.74 6.18
N HIS A 106 -1.82 0.52 5.90
CA HIS A 106 -1.87 1.61 6.86
C HIS A 106 -3.04 2.55 6.56
N MET A 107 -3.45 3.32 7.54
CA MET A 107 -4.47 4.37 7.44
C MET A 107 -4.30 5.38 8.56
N ALA A 108 -4.93 6.53 8.45
CA ALA A 108 -5.01 7.46 9.56
C ALA A 108 -5.65 6.81 10.80
N THR A 109 -5.29 7.28 11.97
CA THR A 109 -5.84 6.85 13.24
C THR A 109 -6.24 8.07 14.05
N GLU A 110 -6.94 7.88 15.16
CA GLU A 110 -7.20 8.97 16.10
C GLU A 110 -5.88 9.60 16.56
N GLY A 111 -5.67 10.87 16.24
CA GLY A 111 -4.47 11.63 16.60
C GLY A 111 -3.26 11.45 15.67
N SER A 112 -3.37 10.66 14.59
CA SER A 112 -2.31 10.52 13.59
C SER A 112 -2.88 10.45 12.18
N GLY A 113 -2.72 11.54 11.41
CA GLY A 113 -3.09 11.55 9.98
C GLY A 113 -2.11 10.73 9.14
N HIS A 114 -2.59 10.27 7.99
CA HIS A 114 -1.79 9.62 6.97
C HIS A 114 -1.49 10.58 5.81
N PHE A 115 -2.46 11.41 5.43
CA PHE A 115 -2.32 12.48 4.45
C PHE A 115 -2.68 13.84 5.03
N PHE A 116 -1.87 14.84 4.68
CA PHE A 116 -1.99 16.19 5.21
C PHE A 116 -2.04 17.22 4.08
N ILE A 117 -3.02 18.12 4.11
CA ILE A 117 -3.01 19.33 3.31
C ILE A 117 -2.26 20.39 4.09
N LEU A 118 -1.08 20.75 3.62
CA LEU A 118 -0.18 21.71 4.26
C LEU A 118 -0.21 23.05 3.52
N ALA A 119 -0.15 24.13 4.27
CA ALA A 119 0.16 25.43 3.75
C ALA A 119 1.64 25.77 3.96
N SER A 120 2.28 26.43 2.98
CA SER A 120 3.60 27.01 3.17
C SER A 120 3.58 28.02 4.32
N GLY A 121 4.60 28.03 5.15
CA GLY A 121 4.77 29.05 6.21
C GLY A 121 4.86 30.48 5.67
N LYS A 122 5.12 30.63 4.36
CA LYS A 122 5.22 31.93 3.66
C LYS A 122 3.95 32.33 2.92
N SER A 123 2.92 31.45 2.88
CA SER A 123 1.70 31.66 2.07
C SER A 123 0.71 32.64 2.70
N GLY A 124 0.78 32.89 4.02
CA GLY A 124 -0.23 33.61 4.76
C GLY A 124 -1.50 32.79 5.09
N ILE A 125 -1.63 31.57 4.56
CA ILE A 125 -2.77 30.68 4.83
C ILE A 125 -2.65 30.16 6.26
N SER A 126 -3.74 30.26 7.02
CA SER A 126 -3.79 29.84 8.44
C SER A 126 -4.96 28.92 8.75
N ASP A 127 -5.95 28.84 7.88
CA ASP A 127 -7.16 28.05 8.06
C ASP A 127 -7.67 27.49 6.71
N ILE A 128 -8.72 26.67 6.79
CA ILE A 128 -9.30 25.97 5.66
C ILE A 128 -9.86 26.90 4.58
N ASN A 129 -10.43 28.06 4.96
CA ASN A 129 -11.00 29.00 4.01
C ASN A 129 -9.93 29.65 3.14
N GLY A 130 -8.71 29.77 3.67
CA GLY A 130 -7.56 30.26 2.93
C GLY A 130 -7.10 29.34 1.78
N LEU A 131 -7.64 28.11 1.68
CA LEU A 131 -7.36 27.21 0.58
C LEU A 131 -8.28 27.40 -0.64
N LYS A 132 -9.41 28.13 -0.49
CA LYS A 132 -10.37 28.29 -1.58
C LYS A 132 -9.74 28.98 -2.79
N GLY A 133 -9.79 28.29 -3.93
CA GLY A 133 -9.22 28.76 -5.19
C GLY A 133 -7.69 28.82 -5.24
N VAL A 134 -6.99 28.35 -4.18
CA VAL A 134 -5.53 28.22 -4.17
C VAL A 134 -5.11 26.93 -4.86
N GLU A 135 -4.10 27.02 -5.73
CA GLU A 135 -3.51 25.82 -6.34
C GLU A 135 -2.79 24.98 -5.28
N ILE A 136 -3.31 23.77 -5.05
CA ILE A 136 -2.75 22.79 -4.12
C ILE A 136 -1.91 21.80 -4.90
N GLY A 137 -0.63 21.67 -4.56
CA GLY A 137 0.29 20.71 -5.19
C GLY A 137 -0.04 19.29 -4.81
N ILE A 138 -0.28 18.44 -5.81
CA ILE A 138 -0.63 17.03 -5.64
C ILE A 138 0.07 16.13 -6.65
N SER A 139 -0.05 14.81 -6.48
CA SER A 139 0.21 13.82 -7.54
C SER A 139 -1.11 13.52 -8.23
N GLN A 140 -1.34 14.13 -9.38
CA GLN A 140 -2.57 13.89 -10.15
C GLN A 140 -2.68 12.44 -10.61
N GLY A 141 -3.91 11.92 -10.70
CA GLY A 141 -4.17 10.55 -11.14
C GLY A 141 -3.81 9.48 -10.10
N THR A 142 -3.58 9.86 -8.84
CA THR A 142 -3.26 8.96 -7.74
C THR A 142 -4.25 9.11 -6.59
N ILE A 143 -4.12 8.23 -5.58
CA ILE A 143 -4.90 8.32 -4.34
C ILE A 143 -4.78 9.70 -3.66
N ILE A 144 -3.66 10.40 -3.82
CA ILE A 144 -3.46 11.75 -3.27
C ILE A 144 -4.49 12.74 -3.85
N ALA A 145 -4.78 12.64 -5.16
CA ALA A 145 -5.80 13.49 -5.78
C ALA A 145 -7.21 13.18 -5.25
N TYR A 146 -7.54 11.91 -5.09
CA TYR A 146 -8.81 11.46 -4.50
C TYR A 146 -8.96 11.96 -3.06
N VAL A 147 -7.98 11.69 -2.20
CA VAL A 147 -7.98 12.12 -0.79
C VAL A 147 -8.14 13.63 -0.68
N THR A 148 -7.39 14.39 -1.49
CA THR A 148 -7.48 15.86 -1.52
C THR A 148 -8.88 16.33 -1.83
N THR A 149 -9.49 15.76 -2.89
CA THR A 149 -10.85 16.11 -3.30
C THR A 149 -11.85 15.82 -2.20
N ARG A 150 -11.84 14.59 -1.66
CA ARG A 150 -12.80 14.16 -0.63
C ARG A 150 -12.66 14.93 0.68
N LEU A 151 -11.43 15.23 1.09
CA LEU A 151 -11.20 16.03 2.31
C LEU A 151 -11.76 17.44 2.17
N LEU A 152 -11.55 18.09 1.02
CA LEU A 152 -12.04 19.45 0.78
C LEU A 152 -13.57 19.48 0.58
N GLU A 153 -14.13 18.52 -0.14
CA GLU A 153 -15.59 18.36 -0.28
C GLU A 153 -16.28 18.17 1.08
N ALA A 154 -15.68 17.37 1.98
CA ALA A 154 -16.18 17.19 3.35
C ALA A 154 -16.16 18.50 4.18
N GLN A 155 -15.34 19.48 3.79
CA GLN A 155 -15.30 20.81 4.38
C GLN A 155 -16.22 21.81 3.64
N GLY A 156 -17.04 21.34 2.70
CA GLY A 156 -17.99 22.16 1.97
C GLY A 156 -17.43 22.92 0.78
N PHE A 157 -16.25 22.55 0.26
CA PHE A 157 -15.71 23.13 -0.96
C PHE A 157 -16.50 22.64 -2.17
N THR A 158 -16.78 23.57 -3.09
CA THR A 158 -17.31 23.19 -4.41
C THR A 158 -16.15 22.76 -5.34
N ALA A 159 -16.50 22.07 -6.43
CA ALA A 159 -15.51 21.64 -7.42
C ALA A 159 -14.73 22.83 -8.02
N GLU A 160 -15.35 24.01 -8.18
CA GLU A 160 -14.72 25.22 -8.68
C GLU A 160 -13.75 25.84 -7.68
N GLU A 161 -13.96 25.65 -6.39
CA GLU A 161 -13.09 26.14 -5.31
C GLU A 161 -11.87 25.25 -5.11
N ILE A 162 -11.93 23.96 -5.52
CA ILE A 162 -10.82 23.02 -5.44
C ILE A 162 -9.92 23.20 -6.66
N LYS A 163 -8.76 23.81 -6.46
CA LYS A 163 -7.74 23.98 -7.50
C LYS A 163 -6.52 23.13 -7.17
N THR A 164 -6.05 22.38 -8.15
CA THR A 164 -4.87 21.52 -7.97
C THR A 164 -3.86 21.74 -9.07
N ILE A 165 -2.58 21.60 -8.73
CA ILE A 165 -1.47 21.63 -9.68
C ILE A 165 -0.64 20.35 -9.54
N SER A 166 -0.19 19.81 -10.68
CA SER A 166 0.60 18.56 -10.67
C SER A 166 2.04 18.82 -10.24
N VAL A 167 2.39 18.32 -9.06
CA VAL A 167 3.77 18.23 -8.54
C VAL A 167 3.97 16.80 -8.03
N PRO A 168 4.17 15.81 -8.93
CA PRO A 168 4.06 14.39 -8.59
C PRO A 168 5.19 13.89 -7.67
N LYS A 169 6.38 14.47 -7.76
CA LYS A 169 7.50 14.10 -6.88
C LYS A 169 7.35 14.77 -5.54
N ILE A 170 7.21 13.97 -4.48
CA ILE A 170 6.99 14.46 -3.12
C ILE A 170 8.16 15.35 -2.62
N PRO A 171 9.44 15.02 -2.86
CA PRO A 171 10.55 15.90 -2.49
C PRO A 171 10.49 17.28 -3.17
N ASP A 172 10.12 17.35 -4.46
CA ASP A 172 9.99 18.62 -5.19
C ASP A 172 8.84 19.44 -4.60
N ARG A 173 7.71 18.81 -4.32
CA ARG A 173 6.55 19.46 -3.67
C ARG A 173 6.90 20.01 -2.29
N MET A 174 7.69 19.27 -1.50
CA MET A 174 8.19 19.74 -0.22
C MET A 174 9.13 20.96 -0.37
N ALA A 175 10.03 20.95 -1.35
CA ALA A 175 10.93 22.06 -1.62
C ALA A 175 10.16 23.34 -2.04
N LEU A 176 9.14 23.21 -2.90
CA LEU A 176 8.29 24.32 -3.33
C LEU A 176 7.43 24.88 -2.19
N LEU A 177 6.95 24.02 -1.28
CA LEU A 177 6.28 24.47 -0.04
C LEU A 177 7.25 25.26 0.86
N ALA A 178 8.46 24.77 1.05
CA ALA A 178 9.47 25.42 1.89
C ALA A 178 9.93 26.76 1.30
N SER A 179 10.08 26.87 -0.03
CA SER A 179 10.41 28.12 -0.71
C SER A 179 9.26 29.13 -0.71
N GLY A 180 8.02 28.68 -0.62
CA GLY A 180 6.79 29.49 -0.74
C GLY A 180 6.32 29.68 -2.18
N GLU A 181 6.98 29.08 -3.17
CA GLU A 181 6.52 29.04 -4.55
C GLU A 181 5.21 28.28 -4.69
N LEU A 182 5.05 27.21 -3.90
CA LEU A 182 3.78 26.51 -3.72
C LEU A 182 3.14 26.98 -2.41
N LYS A 183 1.93 27.55 -2.50
CA LYS A 183 1.22 28.06 -1.33
C LYS A 183 0.63 26.94 -0.45
N ALA A 184 0.18 25.86 -1.09
CA ALA A 184 -0.37 24.69 -0.40
C ALA A 184 -0.04 23.40 -1.16
N GLY A 185 0.06 22.28 -0.45
CA GLY A 185 0.32 20.97 -1.05
C GLY A 185 -0.02 19.81 -0.13
N VAL A 186 -0.27 18.65 -0.72
CA VAL A 186 -0.60 17.44 0.04
C VAL A 186 0.66 16.60 0.25
N MET A 187 0.91 16.24 1.49
CA MET A 187 2.06 15.43 1.88
C MET A 187 1.61 14.20 2.66
N PRO A 188 2.14 13.01 2.33
CA PRO A 188 1.97 11.84 3.19
C PRO A 188 2.90 11.93 4.39
N ASP A 189 2.54 11.22 5.47
CA ASP A 189 3.44 10.98 6.60
C ASP A 189 4.57 10.01 6.17
N PRO A 190 5.82 10.14 6.66
CA PRO A 190 6.34 11.13 7.61
C PRO A 190 6.84 12.44 6.97
N LEU A 191 6.71 12.62 5.66
CA LEU A 191 7.21 13.82 4.99
C LEU A 191 6.39 15.07 5.33
N ALA A 192 5.12 14.90 5.69
CA ALA A 192 4.32 15.97 6.28
C ALA A 192 4.94 16.50 7.59
N ALA A 193 5.34 15.60 8.48
CA ALA A 193 6.01 15.96 9.73
C ALA A 193 7.33 16.72 9.48
N LEU A 194 8.10 16.32 8.46
CA LEU A 194 9.31 17.06 8.08
C LEU A 194 8.99 18.44 7.51
N ALA A 195 7.98 18.58 6.68
CA ALA A 195 7.55 19.87 6.14
C ALA A 195 7.08 20.82 7.25
N VAL A 196 6.36 20.30 8.27
CA VAL A 196 5.96 21.05 9.46
C VAL A 196 7.17 21.51 10.27
N GLN A 197 8.17 20.65 10.46
CA GLN A 197 9.44 21.02 11.09
C GLN A 197 10.16 22.15 10.33
N GLN A 198 9.97 22.23 9.01
CA GLN A 198 10.52 23.29 8.14
C GLN A 198 9.64 24.54 8.03
N GLY A 199 8.56 24.62 8.83
CA GLY A 199 7.70 25.78 8.95
C GLY A 199 6.38 25.74 8.16
N ALA A 200 6.03 24.62 7.51
CA ALA A 200 4.70 24.44 6.93
C ALA A 200 3.65 24.30 8.06
N LYS A 201 2.40 24.61 7.73
CA LYS A 201 1.26 24.52 8.66
C LYS A 201 0.30 23.41 8.19
N ILE A 202 -0.14 22.57 9.10
CA ILE A 202 -1.23 21.64 8.84
C ILE A 202 -2.53 22.46 8.76
N ILE A 203 -3.25 22.35 7.65
CA ILE A 203 -4.55 22.97 7.46
C ILE A 203 -5.67 21.95 7.60
N LEU A 204 -5.45 20.75 7.10
CA LEU A 204 -6.40 19.63 7.13
C LEU A 204 -5.65 18.32 7.06
N ASP A 205 -6.20 17.28 7.68
CA ASP A 205 -5.73 15.90 7.56
C ASP A 205 -6.90 14.92 7.48
N ASP A 206 -6.59 13.63 7.30
CA ASP A 206 -7.57 12.57 7.11
C ASP A 206 -7.98 11.85 8.42
N THR A 207 -7.64 12.37 9.59
CA THR A 207 -8.02 11.75 10.89
C THR A 207 -9.53 11.66 11.06
N SER A 208 -10.30 12.61 10.52
CA SER A 208 -11.77 12.59 10.55
C SER A 208 -12.40 11.56 9.61
N ASN A 209 -11.63 11.04 8.64
CA ASN A 209 -12.04 9.99 7.71
C ASN A 209 -10.88 9.00 7.47
N PRO A 210 -10.55 8.19 8.47
CA PRO A 210 -9.28 7.45 8.52
C PRO A 210 -9.04 6.49 7.36
N LYS A 211 -10.10 5.99 6.74
CA LYS A 211 -10.01 5.02 5.65
C LYS A 211 -9.87 5.64 4.26
N LEU A 212 -10.02 6.95 4.16
CA LEU A 212 -10.03 7.65 2.88
C LEU A 212 -8.74 7.45 2.08
N GLY A 213 -7.59 7.52 2.77
CA GLY A 213 -6.26 7.33 2.19
C GLY A 213 -5.64 5.98 2.53
N ALA A 214 -6.42 4.97 2.94
CA ALA A 214 -5.88 3.70 3.37
C ALA A 214 -5.06 3.01 2.28
N SER A 215 -3.85 2.58 2.62
CA SER A 215 -3.07 1.67 1.78
C SER A 215 -3.53 0.23 1.98
N VAL A 216 -3.25 -0.62 0.99
CA VAL A 216 -3.60 -2.03 0.98
C VAL A 216 -2.39 -2.88 0.62
N ILE A 217 -2.36 -4.09 1.14
CA ILE A 217 -1.45 -5.14 0.69
C ILE A 217 -2.18 -5.91 -0.39
N SER A 218 -1.60 -5.93 -1.59
CA SER A 218 -2.16 -6.60 -2.75
C SER A 218 -1.19 -7.61 -3.32
N PHE A 219 -1.71 -8.75 -3.73
CA PHE A 219 -0.95 -9.79 -4.43
C PHE A 219 -1.51 -10.03 -5.82
N ARG A 220 -0.66 -10.49 -6.71
CA ARG A 220 -1.07 -10.96 -8.03
C ARG A 220 -2.02 -12.14 -7.86
N LYS A 221 -3.13 -12.10 -8.60
CA LYS A 221 -4.15 -13.16 -8.51
C LYS A 221 -3.57 -14.54 -8.78
N GLU A 222 -2.67 -14.66 -9.75
CA GLU A 222 -2.01 -15.94 -10.07
C GLU A 222 -1.15 -16.47 -8.91
N VAL A 223 -0.53 -15.58 -8.11
CA VAL A 223 0.26 -15.97 -6.93
C VAL A 223 -0.67 -16.42 -5.80
N ILE A 224 -1.79 -15.72 -5.61
CA ILE A 224 -2.83 -16.11 -4.65
C ILE A 224 -3.36 -17.50 -4.98
N ASP A 225 -3.67 -17.74 -6.25
CA ASP A 225 -4.23 -19.02 -6.70
C ASP A 225 -3.22 -20.18 -6.58
N ALA A 226 -1.94 -19.91 -6.85
CA ALA A 226 -0.88 -20.93 -6.82
C ALA A 226 -0.35 -21.21 -5.40
N HIS A 227 -0.35 -20.21 -4.52
CA HIS A 227 0.32 -20.27 -3.22
C HIS A 227 -0.54 -19.71 -2.07
N PRO A 228 -1.80 -20.14 -1.91
CA PRO A 228 -2.71 -19.55 -0.91
C PRO A 228 -2.17 -19.66 0.53
N GLU A 229 -1.46 -20.75 0.86
CA GLU A 229 -0.89 -20.92 2.21
C GLU A 229 0.29 -19.98 2.47
N ALA A 230 1.08 -19.64 1.46
CA ALA A 230 2.14 -18.64 1.60
C ALA A 230 1.55 -17.24 1.86
N ILE A 231 0.42 -16.90 1.21
CA ILE A 231 -0.30 -15.65 1.48
C ILE A 231 -0.84 -15.64 2.91
N ARG A 232 -1.42 -16.74 3.41
CA ARG A 232 -1.88 -16.86 4.81
C ARG A 232 -0.72 -16.68 5.79
N GLY A 233 0.40 -17.36 5.55
CA GLY A 233 1.62 -17.23 6.36
C GLY A 233 2.16 -15.81 6.38
N PHE A 234 2.20 -15.14 5.23
CA PHE A 234 2.59 -13.74 5.13
C PHE A 234 1.67 -12.84 5.98
N LEU A 235 0.36 -12.97 5.83
CA LEU A 235 -0.59 -12.13 6.57
C LEU A 235 -0.56 -12.40 8.07
N ALA A 236 -0.38 -13.65 8.49
CA ALA A 236 -0.21 -13.98 9.90
C ALA A 236 1.05 -13.33 10.50
N ALA A 237 2.17 -13.30 9.75
CA ALA A 237 3.38 -12.60 10.15
C ALA A 237 3.15 -11.08 10.27
N ILE A 238 2.39 -10.48 9.33
CA ILE A 238 2.04 -9.06 9.39
C ILE A 238 1.16 -8.74 10.60
N GLU A 239 0.15 -9.58 10.91
CA GLU A 239 -0.71 -9.36 12.08
C GLU A 239 0.10 -9.43 13.38
N GLU A 240 1.01 -10.40 13.51
CA GLU A 240 1.89 -10.49 14.66
C GLU A 240 2.79 -9.27 14.78
N ALA A 241 3.39 -8.81 13.67
CA ALA A 241 4.21 -7.60 13.63
C ALA A 241 3.41 -6.36 14.04
N VAL A 242 2.18 -6.20 13.54
CA VAL A 242 1.27 -5.11 13.93
C VAL A 242 0.97 -5.15 15.43
N GLY A 243 0.71 -6.35 15.98
CA GLY A 243 0.51 -6.53 17.42
C GLY A 243 1.72 -6.07 18.24
N LEU A 244 2.93 -6.42 17.81
CA LEU A 244 4.18 -6.02 18.44
C LEU A 244 4.40 -4.50 18.38
N ILE A 245 4.19 -3.88 17.21
CA ILE A 245 4.32 -2.42 17.04
C ILE A 245 3.31 -1.70 17.93
N ASN A 246 2.05 -2.11 17.89
CA ASN A 246 0.99 -1.45 18.63
C ASN A 246 1.15 -1.57 20.16
N SER A 247 1.84 -2.63 20.64
CA SER A 247 2.13 -2.82 22.06
C SER A 247 3.33 -1.99 22.55
N ASP A 248 4.39 -1.88 21.76
CA ASP A 248 5.58 -1.07 22.06
C ASP A 248 6.20 -0.53 20.75
N PRO A 249 5.66 0.59 20.24
CA PRO A 249 6.17 1.21 19.02
C PRO A 249 7.62 1.70 19.17
N SER A 250 8.04 2.06 20.38
CA SER A 250 9.38 2.61 20.63
C SER A 250 10.50 1.62 20.36
N LYS A 251 10.24 0.32 20.55
CA LYS A 251 11.17 -0.78 20.26
C LYS A 251 11.67 -0.75 18.80
N TYR A 252 10.85 -0.29 17.86
CA TYR A 252 11.13 -0.32 16.43
C TYR A 252 11.64 1.00 15.85
N SER A 253 11.89 2.00 16.71
CA SER A 253 12.40 3.30 16.25
C SER A 253 13.73 3.21 15.49
N GLY A 254 14.57 2.22 15.78
CA GLY A 254 15.82 1.97 15.06
C GLY A 254 15.62 1.57 13.60
N LEU A 255 14.57 0.79 13.30
CA LEU A 255 14.25 0.35 11.94
C LEU A 255 13.89 1.52 11.02
N LEU A 256 13.31 2.59 11.56
CA LEU A 256 12.93 3.78 10.77
C LEU A 256 14.13 4.40 10.05
N ALA A 257 15.29 4.43 10.73
CA ALA A 257 16.53 4.94 10.16
C ALA A 257 17.20 3.88 9.26
N GLU A 258 17.30 2.64 9.72
CA GLU A 258 17.93 1.54 9.01
C GLU A 258 17.27 1.31 7.64
N LYS A 259 15.96 1.23 7.62
CA LYS A 259 15.16 1.01 6.39
C LYS A 259 14.86 2.30 5.63
N LYS A 260 15.37 3.45 6.08
CA LYS A 260 15.18 4.78 5.47
C LYS A 260 13.70 5.18 5.33
N ILE A 261 12.86 4.72 6.25
CA ILE A 261 11.43 5.02 6.28
C ILE A 261 11.18 6.49 6.65
N VAL A 262 11.97 6.99 7.60
CA VAL A 262 11.82 8.35 8.15
C VAL A 262 13.05 9.19 7.78
N PRO A 263 12.84 10.43 7.30
CA PRO A 263 13.94 11.36 7.01
C PRO A 263 14.84 11.61 8.23
N GLN A 264 16.14 11.75 7.98
CA GLN A 264 17.17 11.91 9.03
C GLN A 264 16.85 12.96 10.10
N PRO A 265 16.28 14.17 9.77
CA PRO A 265 15.96 15.17 10.80
C PRO A 265 14.86 14.76 11.79
N LEU A 266 14.07 13.73 11.46
CA LEU A 266 13.00 13.21 12.31
C LEU A 266 13.44 12.00 13.14
N ILE A 267 14.60 11.42 12.90
CA ILE A 267 15.09 10.27 13.66
C ILE A 267 15.15 10.62 15.16
N GLY A 268 14.58 9.75 15.99
CA GLY A 268 14.47 9.92 17.44
C GLY A 268 13.38 10.92 17.90
N LYS A 269 12.66 11.56 16.96
CA LYS A 269 11.54 12.47 17.25
C LYS A 269 10.21 11.99 16.67
N TYR A 270 10.27 11.19 15.61
CA TYR A 270 9.07 10.68 14.97
C TYR A 270 8.36 9.64 15.85
N VAL A 271 7.08 9.84 16.04
CA VAL A 271 6.23 8.93 16.80
C VAL A 271 5.60 7.93 15.83
N ILE A 272 5.91 6.66 16.01
CA ILE A 272 5.32 5.60 15.20
C ILE A 272 3.82 5.55 15.46
N PRO A 273 2.96 5.66 14.43
CA PRO A 273 1.51 5.57 14.58
C PRO A 273 1.08 4.13 14.90
N LYS A 274 -0.16 3.98 15.37
CA LYS A 274 -0.79 2.67 15.43
C LYS A 274 -1.13 2.17 14.04
N PHE A 275 -1.00 0.87 13.86
CA PHE A 275 -1.37 0.19 12.60
C PHE A 275 -2.73 -0.51 12.74
N PRO A 276 -3.52 -0.59 11.66
CA PRO A 276 -4.79 -1.30 11.66
C PRO A 276 -4.55 -2.80 11.87
N THR A 277 -5.41 -3.43 12.65
CA THR A 277 -5.53 -4.89 12.71
C THR A 277 -6.20 -5.41 11.43
N ALA A 278 -6.34 -6.73 11.32
CA ALA A 278 -6.93 -7.40 10.16
C ALA A 278 -8.16 -6.69 9.59
N GLY A 279 -8.21 -6.55 8.28
CA GLY A 279 -9.32 -5.95 7.56
C GLY A 279 -8.98 -5.70 6.10
N VAL A 280 -10.01 -5.55 5.28
CA VAL A 280 -9.92 -5.18 3.86
C VAL A 280 -10.83 -3.99 3.58
N PRO A 281 -10.60 -3.23 2.50
CA PRO A 281 -11.53 -2.19 2.07
C PRO A 281 -12.97 -2.73 1.95
N SER A 282 -13.95 -1.96 2.39
CA SER A 282 -15.36 -2.29 2.19
C SER A 282 -15.78 -1.99 0.75
N GLU A 283 -16.89 -2.58 0.33
CA GLU A 283 -17.47 -2.29 -0.99
C GLU A 283 -17.87 -0.81 -1.15
N ALA A 284 -18.30 -0.17 -0.07
CA ALA A 284 -18.64 1.25 -0.09
C ALA A 284 -17.40 2.12 -0.34
N GLU A 285 -16.27 1.84 0.33
CA GLU A 285 -15.00 2.54 0.12
C GLU A 285 -14.48 2.32 -1.31
N TRP A 286 -14.54 1.08 -1.80
CA TRP A 286 -14.18 0.76 -3.18
C TRP A 286 -15.01 1.55 -4.19
N ASN A 287 -16.33 1.50 -4.04
CA ASN A 287 -17.25 2.16 -4.96
C ASN A 287 -17.11 3.69 -4.96
N ASP A 288 -16.76 4.32 -3.83
CA ASP A 288 -16.50 5.75 -3.79
C ASP A 288 -15.24 6.12 -4.58
N VAL A 289 -14.14 5.37 -4.42
CA VAL A 289 -12.92 5.57 -5.23
C VAL A 289 -13.21 5.35 -6.72
N LEU A 290 -13.96 4.30 -7.07
CA LEU A 290 -14.32 3.99 -8.45
C LEU A 290 -15.19 5.10 -9.08
N ALA A 291 -16.22 5.57 -8.34
CA ALA A 291 -17.06 6.66 -8.79
C ALA A 291 -16.28 7.95 -9.04
N TRP A 292 -15.35 8.30 -8.13
CA TRP A 292 -14.46 9.43 -8.31
C TRP A 292 -13.52 9.25 -9.52
N ALA A 293 -12.92 8.08 -9.68
CA ALA A 293 -12.03 7.81 -10.80
C ALA A 293 -12.75 7.89 -12.17
N LYS A 294 -14.02 7.46 -12.21
CA LYS A 294 -14.87 7.60 -13.41
C LYS A 294 -15.26 9.06 -13.66
N ALA A 295 -15.68 9.78 -12.62
CA ALA A 295 -16.06 11.18 -12.74
C ALA A 295 -14.90 12.09 -13.20
N THR A 296 -13.66 11.76 -12.84
CA THR A 296 -12.45 12.46 -13.25
C THR A 296 -11.86 11.97 -14.57
N GLY A 297 -12.47 10.96 -15.21
CA GLY A 297 -12.00 10.41 -16.49
C GLY A 297 -10.75 9.51 -16.38
N LEU A 298 -10.32 9.16 -15.18
CA LEU A 298 -9.17 8.26 -14.94
C LEU A 298 -9.50 6.80 -15.29
N LEU A 299 -10.74 6.39 -15.08
CA LEU A 299 -11.27 5.10 -15.47
C LEU A 299 -12.56 5.29 -16.27
N ASN A 300 -12.76 4.46 -17.28
CA ASN A 300 -13.96 4.46 -18.13
C ASN A 300 -14.72 3.11 -18.06
N THR A 301 -14.26 2.19 -17.23
CA THR A 301 -14.83 0.86 -17.03
C THR A 301 -15.18 0.65 -15.57
N ASP A 302 -16.10 -0.27 -15.31
CA ASP A 302 -16.37 -0.76 -13.96
C ASP A 302 -15.33 -1.82 -13.57
N VAL A 303 -14.85 -1.73 -12.34
CA VAL A 303 -13.95 -2.72 -11.73
C VAL A 303 -14.65 -3.27 -10.50
N ALA A 304 -15.03 -4.54 -10.56
CA ALA A 304 -15.86 -5.15 -9.54
C ALA A 304 -15.10 -5.36 -8.22
N TYR A 305 -15.68 -4.91 -7.12
CA TYR A 305 -15.16 -5.09 -5.76
C TYR A 305 -14.87 -6.56 -5.45
N LYS A 306 -15.86 -7.44 -5.66
CA LYS A 306 -15.79 -8.88 -5.33
C LYS A 306 -14.65 -9.65 -5.99
N ASP A 307 -14.16 -9.13 -7.11
CA ASP A 307 -13.07 -9.76 -7.87
C ASP A 307 -11.70 -9.16 -7.50
N SER A 308 -11.71 -7.96 -6.91
CA SER A 308 -10.51 -7.16 -6.63
C SER A 308 -10.12 -7.13 -5.16
N VAL A 309 -11.06 -7.41 -4.25
CA VAL A 309 -10.82 -7.48 -2.80
C VAL A 309 -11.13 -8.87 -2.30
N ASN A 310 -10.17 -9.49 -1.63
CA ASN A 310 -10.26 -10.89 -1.20
C ASN A 310 -10.11 -11.03 0.32
N PRO A 311 -11.21 -11.06 1.08
CA PRO A 311 -11.18 -11.19 2.54
C PRO A 311 -10.89 -12.63 3.02
N ALA A 312 -10.80 -13.62 2.12
CA ALA A 312 -10.67 -15.05 2.51
C ALA A 312 -9.33 -15.39 3.17
N PHE A 313 -8.37 -14.46 3.15
CA PHE A 313 -7.06 -14.62 3.76
C PHE A 313 -6.92 -13.92 5.12
N MET A 314 -7.97 -13.25 5.60
CA MET A 314 -7.96 -12.66 6.94
C MET A 314 -7.80 -13.75 8.00
N PRO A 315 -6.91 -13.56 9.01
CA PRO A 315 -6.71 -14.50 10.10
C PRO A 315 -7.93 -14.59 11.01
#